data_1f31d772709e80d72445517185e22450
#
_entry.id   1f31d772709e80d72445517185e22450
#
_cell.length_a   1.000
_cell.length_b   1.000
_cell.length_c   1.000
_cell.angle_alpha   90.00
_cell.angle_beta   90.00
_cell.angle_gamma   90.00
#
_symmetry.space_group_name_H-M   'P 1'
#
loop_
_entity.id
_entity.type
_entity.pdbx_description
1 polymer ?
#
loop_
_entity_poly.entity_id
_entity_poly.type
_entity_poly.pdbx_seq_one_letter_code
_entity_poly.pdbx_strand_id
1 'polypeptide(L)'
;MSEDQNNCVFCKVAQGGAITPIRYEDDDIIVVDNLHPDAPIHMVVITKRHIISLAHLEELDRDLAGKILLVCKKVAADMHIAENGYRVVTNIGKWGGQAIPHLHFHVLGGVPLSEKVGLAVAEEEPHIQAKTIEEAV
;
A
#
# COMPACT_ATOMS: atom_id res chain seq x y z
N MET A 1 -0.84 -17.44 -15.32
CA MET A 1 -0.59 -16.65 -14.29
C MET A 1 -1.46 -16.95 -13.13
N SER A 2 -0.86 -17.08 -12.10
CA SER A 2 -1.55 -17.52 -10.93
C SER A 2 -2.55 -16.49 -10.46
N GLU A 3 -2.24 -15.25 -10.66
CA GLU A 3 -3.10 -14.22 -10.15
C GLU A 3 -4.17 -13.93 -11.16
N ASP A 4 -5.37 -14.18 -10.78
CA ASP A 4 -6.50 -13.99 -11.67
C ASP A 4 -6.87 -12.53 -11.69
N GLN A 5 -6.52 -11.84 -12.77
CA GLN A 5 -6.82 -10.42 -12.90
C GLN A 5 -8.32 -10.16 -12.87
N ASN A 6 -9.12 -11.11 -13.30
CA ASN A 6 -10.56 -10.93 -13.30
C ASN A 6 -11.13 -10.89 -11.89
N ASN A 7 -10.42 -11.51 -10.93
CA ASN A 7 -10.85 -11.49 -9.54
C ASN A 7 -10.05 -10.51 -8.69
N CYS A 8 -9.17 -9.74 -9.31
CA CYS A 8 -8.34 -8.81 -8.56
C CYS A 8 -9.13 -7.55 -8.25
N VAL A 9 -9.34 -7.29 -6.96
CA VAL A 9 -10.13 -6.13 -6.54
C VAL A 9 -9.48 -4.83 -6.98
N PHE A 10 -8.14 -4.77 -6.97
CA PHE A 10 -7.47 -3.52 -7.37
C PHE A 10 -7.43 -3.35 -8.89
N CYS A 11 -7.47 -4.44 -9.66
CA CYS A 11 -7.67 -4.29 -11.09
C CYS A 11 -9.05 -3.68 -11.37
N LYS A 12 -10.05 -4.06 -10.58
CA LYS A 12 -11.39 -3.49 -10.75
C LYS A 12 -11.39 -2.02 -10.39
N VAL A 13 -10.70 -1.65 -9.32
CA VAL A 13 -10.59 -0.24 -8.94
C VAL A 13 -9.92 0.55 -10.08
N ALA A 14 -8.85 0.00 -10.65
CA ALA A 14 -8.12 0.66 -11.72
C ALA A 14 -8.97 0.84 -12.98
N GLN A 15 -9.97 0.00 -13.15
CA GLN A 15 -10.82 0.01 -14.34
C GLN A 15 -12.12 0.79 -14.11
N GLY A 16 -12.20 1.57 -13.04
CA GLY A 16 -13.35 2.41 -12.79
C GLY A 16 -14.28 1.91 -11.70
N GLY A 17 -13.88 0.87 -10.95
CA GLY A 17 -14.73 0.30 -9.92
C GLY A 17 -14.44 0.78 -8.51
N ALA A 18 -13.88 1.98 -8.37
CA ALA A 18 -13.58 2.50 -7.05
C ALA A 18 -14.87 2.78 -6.27
N ILE A 19 -14.90 2.32 -5.02
CA ILE A 19 -16.05 2.56 -4.15
C ILE A 19 -15.72 3.51 -3.00
N THR A 20 -14.49 4.00 -2.96
CA THR A 20 -14.06 5.03 -2.01
C THR A 20 -13.59 6.22 -2.82
N PRO A 21 -13.44 7.40 -2.19
CA PRO A 21 -13.00 8.58 -2.92
C PRO A 21 -11.66 8.37 -3.62
N ILE A 22 -11.58 8.88 -4.84
CA ILE A 22 -10.34 8.86 -5.62
C ILE A 22 -9.58 10.13 -5.30
N ARG A 23 -8.32 9.98 -4.89
CA ARG A 23 -7.49 11.12 -4.51
C ARG A 23 -6.52 11.54 -5.60
N TYR A 24 -6.26 10.66 -6.56
CA TYR A 24 -5.36 10.94 -7.67
C TYR A 24 -5.55 9.87 -8.73
N GLU A 25 -5.40 10.26 -9.99
CA GLU A 25 -5.47 9.26 -11.05
C GLU A 25 -4.76 9.78 -12.29
N ASP A 26 -3.96 8.92 -12.91
CA ASP A 26 -3.40 9.19 -14.22
C ASP A 26 -3.39 7.86 -14.99
N ASP A 27 -2.62 7.81 -16.09
CA ASP A 27 -2.63 6.61 -16.94
C ASP A 27 -2.05 5.39 -16.24
N ASP A 28 -1.21 5.57 -15.26
CA ASP A 28 -0.46 4.47 -14.65
C ASP A 28 -0.87 4.14 -13.23
N ILE A 29 -1.46 5.09 -12.51
CA ILE A 29 -1.66 5.00 -11.08
C ILE A 29 -3.02 5.57 -10.70
N ILE A 30 -3.66 4.92 -9.73
CA ILE A 30 -4.86 5.47 -9.10
C ILE A 30 -4.67 5.41 -7.59
N VAL A 31 -5.10 6.45 -6.89
CA VAL A 31 -5.03 6.50 -5.43
C VAL A 31 -6.43 6.67 -4.90
N VAL A 32 -6.81 5.78 -3.99
CA VAL A 32 -8.15 5.82 -3.38
C VAL A 32 -8.00 5.72 -1.86
N ASP A 33 -9.03 6.18 -1.15
CA ASP A 33 -9.07 5.97 0.29
C ASP A 33 -9.20 4.49 0.57
N ASN A 34 -8.54 4.04 1.62
CA ASN A 34 -8.65 2.65 2.04
C ASN A 34 -10.05 2.40 2.60
N LEU A 35 -10.64 1.26 2.23
CA LEU A 35 -12.00 0.95 2.65
C LEU A 35 -12.12 0.79 4.17
N HIS A 36 -11.07 0.24 4.78
CA HIS A 36 -11.04 0.02 6.24
C HIS A 36 -9.81 0.75 6.79
N PRO A 37 -9.91 2.07 7.00
CA PRO A 37 -8.73 2.87 7.36
C PRO A 37 -8.20 2.52 8.75
N ASP A 38 -6.88 2.51 8.85
CA ASP A 38 -6.17 2.29 10.10
C ASP A 38 -5.68 3.60 10.70
N ALA A 39 -5.93 4.72 10.04
CA ALA A 39 -5.55 6.05 10.48
C ALA A 39 -6.55 7.04 9.91
N PRO A 40 -6.64 8.27 10.44
CA PRO A 40 -7.58 9.26 9.91
C PRO A 40 -7.40 9.50 8.41
N ILE A 41 -6.15 9.49 7.94
CA ILE A 41 -5.85 9.51 6.51
C ILE A 41 -5.19 8.18 6.20
N HIS A 42 -5.80 7.41 5.31
CA HIS A 42 -5.26 6.13 4.90
C HIS A 42 -5.63 5.92 3.44
N MET A 43 -4.67 6.16 2.57
CA MET A 43 -4.86 6.03 1.12
C MET A 43 -4.10 4.82 0.61
N VAL A 44 -4.52 4.31 -0.53
CA VAL A 44 -3.85 3.21 -1.20
C VAL A 44 -3.47 3.66 -2.59
N VAL A 45 -2.18 3.57 -2.91
CA VAL A 45 -1.64 3.91 -4.22
C VAL A 45 -1.51 2.62 -5.01
N ILE A 46 -2.23 2.53 -6.12
CA ILE A 46 -2.43 1.29 -6.86
C ILE A 46 -1.94 1.48 -8.29
N THR A 47 -1.18 0.53 -8.81
CA THR A 47 -0.78 0.57 -10.22
C THR A 47 -1.96 0.10 -11.08
N LYS A 48 -2.15 0.74 -12.24
CA LYS A 48 -3.20 0.30 -13.14
C LYS A 48 -2.82 -1.01 -13.84
N ARG A 49 -1.54 -1.18 -14.13
CA ARG A 49 -1.07 -2.46 -14.65
C ARG A 49 -1.01 -3.48 -13.51
N HIS A 50 -1.45 -4.68 -13.76
CA HIS A 50 -1.44 -5.73 -12.74
C HIS A 50 -0.02 -6.22 -12.53
N ILE A 51 0.60 -5.78 -11.46
CA ILE A 51 1.90 -6.24 -11.00
C ILE A 51 1.64 -6.85 -9.63
N ILE A 52 2.14 -8.04 -9.36
CA ILE A 52 1.78 -8.74 -8.13
C ILE A 52 2.32 -8.04 -6.90
N SER A 53 3.59 -7.63 -6.92
CA SER A 53 4.20 -7.00 -5.76
C SER A 53 5.47 -6.28 -6.18
N LEU A 54 6.08 -5.59 -5.22
CA LEU A 54 7.38 -4.96 -5.45
C LEU A 54 8.41 -5.96 -5.98
N ALA A 55 8.33 -7.20 -5.52
CA ALA A 55 9.28 -8.23 -5.95
C ALA A 55 9.16 -8.55 -7.43
N HIS A 56 8.07 -8.15 -8.06
CA HIS A 56 7.81 -8.43 -9.48
C HIS A 56 8.11 -7.22 -10.36
N LEU A 57 8.64 -6.14 -9.80
CA LEU A 57 9.12 -5.01 -10.59
C LEU A 57 10.42 -5.40 -11.26
N GLU A 58 10.63 -4.89 -12.48
CA GLU A 58 11.82 -5.17 -13.26
C GLU A 58 12.48 -3.86 -13.66
N GLU A 59 13.63 -3.96 -14.29
CA GLU A 59 14.39 -2.77 -14.68
C GLU A 59 13.58 -1.84 -15.57
N LEU A 60 12.74 -2.40 -16.43
CA LEU A 60 11.90 -1.59 -17.31
C LEU A 60 10.85 -0.82 -16.54
N ASP A 61 10.60 -1.19 -15.29
CA ASP A 61 9.60 -0.52 -14.46
C ASP A 61 10.20 0.60 -13.64
N ARG A 62 11.44 0.98 -13.89
CA ARG A 62 12.13 1.96 -13.08
C ARG A 62 11.38 3.28 -13.00
N ASP A 63 10.89 3.77 -14.13
CA ASP A 63 10.16 5.04 -14.13
C ASP A 63 8.85 4.92 -13.37
N LEU A 64 8.16 3.80 -13.52
CA LEU A 64 6.92 3.57 -12.77
C LEU A 64 7.19 3.52 -11.28
N ALA A 65 8.25 2.83 -10.87
CA ALA A 65 8.59 2.73 -9.45
C ALA A 65 8.86 4.10 -8.85
N GLY A 66 9.62 4.93 -9.55
CA GLY A 66 9.88 6.29 -9.10
C GLY A 66 8.61 7.12 -9.04
N LYS A 67 7.74 6.94 -10.03
CA LYS A 67 6.48 7.68 -10.07
C LYS A 67 5.59 7.31 -8.90
N ILE A 68 5.55 6.03 -8.54
CA ILE A 68 4.75 5.60 -7.39
C ILE A 68 5.17 6.38 -6.13
N LEU A 69 6.47 6.49 -5.89
CA LEU A 69 6.96 7.17 -4.70
C LEU A 69 6.63 8.67 -4.74
N LEU A 70 6.74 9.28 -5.92
CA LEU A 70 6.41 10.69 -6.05
C LEU A 70 4.92 10.93 -5.88
N VAL A 71 4.09 10.00 -6.32
CA VAL A 71 2.64 10.12 -6.10
C VAL A 71 2.31 9.98 -4.63
N CYS A 72 2.98 9.08 -3.91
CA CYS A 72 2.80 8.99 -2.45
C CYS A 72 3.07 10.35 -1.80
N LYS A 73 4.14 10.99 -2.20
CA LYS A 73 4.49 12.31 -1.67
C LYS A 73 3.41 13.33 -2.01
N LYS A 74 2.93 13.30 -3.24
CA LYS A 74 1.95 14.28 -3.70
C LYS A 74 0.64 14.15 -2.94
N VAL A 75 0.11 12.94 -2.82
CA VAL A 75 -1.19 12.77 -2.16
C VAL A 75 -1.09 13.07 -0.66
N ALA A 76 0.06 12.83 -0.05
CA ALA A 76 0.26 13.22 1.33
C ALA A 76 0.17 14.74 1.48
N ALA A 77 0.77 15.48 0.55
CA ALA A 77 0.68 16.94 0.58
C ALA A 77 -0.75 17.39 0.34
N ASP A 78 -1.44 16.77 -0.62
CA ASP A 78 -2.82 17.14 -0.94
C ASP A 78 -3.75 16.93 0.24
N MET A 79 -3.47 15.92 1.07
CA MET A 79 -4.30 15.61 2.22
C MET A 79 -3.79 16.24 3.51
N HIS A 80 -2.81 17.14 3.40
CA HIS A 80 -2.32 17.95 4.51
C HIS A 80 -1.67 17.15 5.62
N ILE A 81 -1.03 16.02 5.28
CA ILE A 81 -0.29 15.24 6.27
C ILE A 81 1.22 15.29 6.03
N ALA A 82 1.66 16.05 5.04
CA ALA A 82 3.09 16.08 4.70
C ALA A 82 3.92 16.77 5.77
N GLU A 83 3.39 17.84 6.37
CA GLU A 83 4.19 18.65 7.27
C GLU A 83 4.51 17.92 8.57
N ASN A 84 3.54 17.26 9.14
CA ASN A 84 3.75 16.53 10.40
C ASN A 84 4.33 15.14 10.19
N GLY A 85 4.26 14.63 8.96
CA GLY A 85 4.82 13.33 8.66
C GLY A 85 3.78 12.26 8.42
N TYR A 86 4.17 11.24 7.70
CA TYR A 86 3.26 10.17 7.33
C TYR A 86 4.08 8.91 7.08
N ARG A 87 3.39 7.80 6.94
CA ARG A 87 4.03 6.50 6.73
C ARG A 87 3.63 5.93 5.38
N VAL A 88 4.62 5.42 4.66
CA VAL A 88 4.39 4.73 3.39
C VAL A 88 4.81 3.29 3.56
N VAL A 89 3.93 2.36 3.22
CA VAL A 89 4.17 0.94 3.44
C VAL A 89 3.73 0.16 2.22
N THR A 90 4.53 -0.81 1.82
CA THR A 90 4.10 -1.83 0.89
C THR A 90 4.47 -3.20 1.46
N ASN A 91 3.60 -4.17 1.27
CA ASN A 91 3.80 -5.52 1.76
C ASN A 91 4.09 -6.43 0.58
N ILE A 92 5.05 -7.33 0.75
CA ILE A 92 5.49 -8.22 -0.32
C ILE A 92 5.33 -9.66 0.13
N GLY A 93 4.51 -10.41 -0.58
CA GLY A 93 4.38 -11.82 -0.37
C GLY A 93 3.63 -12.18 0.90
N LYS A 94 3.42 -13.48 1.07
CA LYS A 94 2.59 -13.99 2.15
C LYS A 94 3.19 -13.66 3.52
N TRP A 95 4.49 -13.88 3.67
CA TRP A 95 5.13 -13.61 4.96
C TRP A 95 5.31 -12.12 5.21
N GLY A 96 5.19 -11.30 4.18
CA GLY A 96 5.20 -9.85 4.34
C GLY A 96 3.85 -9.26 4.66
N GLY A 97 2.82 -10.11 4.73
CA GLY A 97 1.48 -9.63 5.07
C GLY A 97 0.71 -9.06 3.90
N GLN A 98 1.09 -9.44 2.68
CA GLN A 98 0.39 -8.91 1.50
C GLN A 98 -0.96 -9.62 1.35
N ALA A 99 -2.03 -8.87 1.53
CA ALA A 99 -3.38 -9.43 1.45
C ALA A 99 -3.90 -9.50 0.03
N ILE A 100 -3.56 -8.51 -0.79
CA ILE A 100 -4.07 -8.43 -2.16
C ILE A 100 -2.89 -8.54 -3.10
N PRO A 101 -2.86 -9.53 -4.00
CA PRO A 101 -1.72 -9.75 -4.91
C PRO A 101 -1.74 -8.80 -6.09
N HIS A 102 -1.65 -7.53 -5.81
CA HIS A 102 -1.58 -6.44 -6.77
C HIS A 102 -0.79 -5.32 -6.09
N LEU A 103 0.29 -4.89 -6.71
CA LEU A 103 1.20 -3.91 -6.12
C LEU A 103 0.45 -2.67 -5.66
N HIS A 104 0.63 -2.35 -4.39
CA HIS A 104 0.03 -1.16 -3.83
C HIS A 104 0.84 -0.68 -2.65
N PHE A 105 0.73 0.61 -2.38
CA PHE A 105 1.41 1.25 -1.26
C PHE A 105 0.37 1.93 -0.41
N HIS A 106 0.49 1.78 0.91
CA HIS A 106 -0.37 2.50 1.86
C HIS A 106 0.29 3.80 2.24
N VAL A 107 -0.51 4.86 2.34
CA VAL A 107 -0.07 6.16 2.83
C VAL A 107 -0.95 6.49 4.02
N LEU A 108 -0.36 6.57 5.21
CA LEU A 108 -1.12 6.74 6.45
C LEU A 108 -0.62 7.96 7.20
N GLY A 109 -1.55 8.69 7.79
CA GLY A 109 -1.19 9.85 8.59
C GLY A 109 -2.38 10.48 9.26
N GLY A 110 -2.19 11.70 9.73
CA GLY A 110 -3.25 12.44 10.39
C GLY A 110 -3.19 12.40 11.91
N VAL A 111 -2.40 11.48 12.45
CA VAL A 111 -2.12 11.38 13.89
C VAL A 111 -0.72 10.84 14.04
N PRO A 112 -0.11 10.99 15.22
CA PRO A 112 1.18 10.32 15.45
C PRO A 112 1.03 8.81 15.33
N LEU A 113 1.90 8.21 14.55
CA LEU A 113 1.92 6.77 14.37
C LEU A 113 3.05 6.20 15.22
N SER A 114 2.92 4.90 15.57
CA SER A 114 3.93 4.24 16.37
C SER A 114 5.26 4.22 15.63
N GLU A 115 6.35 4.31 16.39
CA GLU A 115 7.69 4.17 15.80
C GLU A 115 7.93 2.77 15.30
N LYS A 116 7.19 1.81 15.83
CA LYS A 116 7.33 0.44 15.40
C LYS A 116 6.65 0.24 14.06
N VAL A 117 7.21 -0.64 13.28
CA VAL A 117 6.74 -0.87 11.91
C VAL A 117 5.58 -1.84 11.95
N GLY A 118 4.38 -1.33 12.16
CA GLY A 118 3.20 -2.16 12.20
C GLY A 118 3.30 -3.24 13.24
N LEU A 119 2.58 -4.33 13.03
CA LEU A 119 2.67 -5.48 13.88
C LEU A 119 3.81 -6.37 13.41
N ALA A 120 4.67 -6.74 14.33
CA ALA A 120 5.80 -7.56 13.97
C ALA A 120 5.37 -8.96 13.54
N VAL A 121 4.41 -9.56 14.24
CA VAL A 121 3.99 -10.91 13.95
C VAL A 121 2.49 -11.00 14.07
N ALA A 122 1.85 -11.78 13.18
CA ALA A 122 0.43 -12.00 13.25
C ALA A 122 0.11 -12.84 14.49
N GLU A 123 -0.98 -12.48 15.17
CA GLU A 123 -1.31 -13.13 16.42
C GLU A 123 -1.66 -14.59 16.24
N GLU A 124 -2.20 -14.95 15.10
CA GLU A 124 -2.59 -16.32 14.84
C GLU A 124 -1.41 -17.21 14.45
N GLU A 125 -0.21 -16.65 14.47
CA GLU A 125 1.00 -17.42 14.16
C GLU A 125 1.81 -17.64 15.42
N PRO A 126 1.30 -18.43 16.35
CA PRO A 126 1.95 -18.54 17.65
C PRO A 126 3.32 -19.20 17.59
N HIS A 127 3.61 -19.96 16.55
CA HIS A 127 4.92 -20.59 16.41
C HIS A 127 5.99 -19.57 16.02
N ILE A 128 5.59 -18.38 15.60
CA ILE A 128 6.52 -17.31 15.30
C ILE A 128 6.56 -16.43 16.54
N GLN A 129 7.75 -16.16 17.03
CA GLN A 129 7.91 -15.45 18.28
C GLN A 129 7.53 -13.99 18.14
N ALA A 130 6.26 -13.71 18.28
CA ALA A 130 5.74 -12.37 18.08
C ALA A 130 6.45 -11.35 18.95
N LYS A 131 6.62 -11.68 20.20
CA LYS A 131 7.26 -10.73 21.11
C LYS A 131 8.69 -10.47 20.73
N THR A 132 9.38 -11.51 20.25
CA THR A 132 10.75 -11.34 19.86
C THR A 132 10.88 -10.31 18.75
N ILE A 133 10.01 -10.41 17.77
CA ILE A 133 10.09 -9.48 16.64
C ILE A 133 9.69 -8.09 17.08
N GLU A 134 8.65 -7.97 17.90
CA GLU A 134 8.26 -6.66 18.40
C GLU A 134 9.37 -5.99 19.17
N GLU A 135 10.08 -6.77 19.96
CA GLU A 135 11.15 -6.23 20.75
C GLU A 135 12.32 -5.80 19.91
N ALA A 136 12.48 -6.42 18.76
CA ALA A 136 13.58 -6.08 17.86
C ALA A 136 13.33 -4.76 17.13
N VAL A 137 12.10 -4.32 17.05
CA VAL A 137 11.73 -3.09 16.34
C VAL A 137 11.80 -1.85 17.26
#